data_f0c4310383f834da8754d8e7022cefa2
#
_entry.id   f0c4310383f834da8754d8e7022cefa2
#
_cell.length_a   1.000
_cell.length_b   1.000
_cell.length_c   1.000
_cell.angle_alpha   90.00
_cell.angle_beta   90.00
_cell.angle_gamma   90.00
#
_symmetry.space_group_name_H-M   'P 1'
#
loop_
_entity.id
_entity.type
_entity.pdbx_description
1 polymer ?
#
loop_
_entity_poly.entity_id
_entity_poly.type
_entity_poly.pdbx_seq_one_letter_code
_entity_poly.pdbx_strand_id
1 'polypeptide(L)' 'MDKAQVEELESKHAALHALIEEEEHRTHPDDDLLHRLKKEKLRLKDELAGHYAH' A
#
# COMPACT_ATOMS: atom_id res chain seq x y z
N MET A 1 0.17 7.79 16.43
CA MET A 1 1.43 7.23 15.94
C MET A 1 2.51 8.30 15.99
N ASP A 2 3.74 7.91 16.24
CA ASP A 2 4.84 8.86 16.19
C ASP A 2 5.30 9.08 14.72
N LYS A 3 6.14 10.08 14.52
CA LYS A 3 6.61 10.47 13.21
C LYS A 3 7.31 9.31 12.47
N ALA A 4 8.12 8.54 13.20
CA ALA A 4 8.85 7.42 12.58
C ALA A 4 7.89 6.34 12.06
N GLN A 5 6.83 6.05 12.80
CA GLN A 5 5.83 5.08 12.36
C GLN A 5 5.08 5.58 11.14
N VAL A 6 4.73 6.87 11.10
CA VAL A 6 4.05 7.45 9.94
C VAL A 6 4.94 7.37 8.71
N GLU A 7 6.20 7.73 8.83
CA GLU A 7 7.15 7.64 7.73
C GLU A 7 7.30 6.21 7.22
N GLU A 8 7.35 5.25 8.13
CA GLU A 8 7.44 3.84 7.76
C GLU A 8 6.20 3.38 6.99
N LEU A 9 5.01 3.74 7.45
CA LEU A 9 3.77 3.40 6.78
C LEU A 9 3.68 4.06 5.40
N GLU A 10 4.09 5.30 5.28
CA GLU A 10 4.12 5.99 4.00
C GLU A 10 5.08 5.33 3.01
N SER A 11 6.27 4.90 3.49
CA SER A 11 7.23 4.18 2.67
C SER A 11 6.67 2.85 2.19
N LYS A 12 6.02 2.10 3.06
CA LYS A 12 5.39 0.83 2.70
C LYS A 12 4.27 1.04 1.69
N HIS A 13 3.47 2.08 1.90
CA HIS A 13 2.38 2.41 0.99
C HIS A 13 2.93 2.70 -0.42
N ALA A 14 3.98 3.50 -0.51
CA ALA A 14 4.62 3.84 -1.78
C ALA A 14 5.20 2.59 -2.46
N ALA A 15 5.85 1.72 -1.69
CA ALA A 15 6.41 0.47 -2.22
C ALA A 15 5.32 -0.45 -2.77
N LEU A 16 4.20 -0.58 -2.04
CA LEU A 16 3.07 -1.38 -2.50
C LEU A 16 2.45 -0.82 -3.77
N HIS A 17 2.34 0.51 -3.85
CA HIS A 17 1.82 1.16 -5.05
C HIS A 17 2.67 0.82 -6.27
N ALA A 18 3.99 0.88 -6.12
CA ALA A 18 4.91 0.54 -7.20
C ALA A 18 4.80 -0.92 -7.61
N LEU A 19 4.68 -1.83 -6.64
CA LEU A 19 4.51 -3.26 -6.91
C LEU A 19 3.21 -3.54 -7.64
N ILE A 20 2.13 -2.88 -7.25
CA ILE A 20 0.83 -3.02 -7.91
C ILE A 20 0.94 -2.58 -9.37
N GLU A 21 1.53 -1.41 -9.62
CA GLU A 21 1.70 -0.90 -10.98
C GLU A 21 2.54 -1.85 -11.82
N GLU A 22 3.63 -2.36 -11.27
CA GLU A 22 4.50 -3.31 -11.97
C GLU A 22 3.74 -4.57 -12.35
N GLU A 23 2.95 -5.13 -11.43
CA GLU A 23 2.17 -6.33 -11.68
C GLU A 23 1.08 -6.10 -12.71
N GLU A 24 0.41 -4.95 -12.66
CA GLU A 24 -0.64 -4.60 -13.62
C GLU A 24 -0.11 -4.45 -15.05
N HIS A 25 1.17 -4.11 -15.21
CA HIS A 25 1.79 -3.93 -16.51
C HIS A 25 2.41 -5.20 -17.08
N ARG A 26 2.33 -6.31 -16.36
CA ARG A 26 2.82 -7.59 -16.88
C ARG A 26 1.91 -8.11 -18.00
N THR A 27 2.47 -8.91 -18.90
CA THR A 27 1.71 -9.54 -19.97
C THR A 27 0.56 -10.39 -19.42
N HIS A 28 0.82 -11.10 -18.33
CA HIS A 28 -0.18 -11.93 -17.65
C HIS A 28 -0.19 -11.57 -16.16
N PRO A 29 -0.94 -10.53 -15.79
CA PRO A 29 -1.00 -10.13 -14.38
C PRO A 29 -1.55 -11.24 -13.49
N ASP A 30 -0.99 -11.38 -12.29
CA ASP A 30 -1.48 -12.32 -11.31
C ASP A 30 -2.58 -11.64 -10.49
N ASP A 31 -3.83 -11.98 -10.78
CA ASP A 31 -4.99 -11.35 -10.12
C ASP A 31 -5.02 -11.62 -8.62
N ASP A 32 -4.61 -12.81 -8.18
CA ASP A 32 -4.56 -13.15 -6.77
C ASP A 32 -3.55 -12.27 -6.04
N LEU A 33 -2.36 -12.11 -6.63
CA LEU A 33 -1.33 -11.26 -6.07
C LEU A 33 -1.78 -9.80 -6.04
N LEU A 34 -2.38 -9.32 -7.13
CA LEU A 34 -2.90 -7.96 -7.20
C LEU A 34 -3.94 -7.70 -6.12
N HIS A 35 -4.83 -8.65 -5.90
CA HIS A 35 -5.86 -8.54 -4.87
C HIS A 35 -5.22 -8.39 -3.48
N ARG A 36 -4.22 -9.21 -3.19
CA ARG A 36 -3.50 -9.15 -1.92
C ARG A 36 -2.76 -7.83 -1.72
N LEU A 37 -2.09 -7.38 -2.78
CA LEU A 37 -1.35 -6.11 -2.73
C LEU A 37 -2.29 -4.92 -2.52
N LYS A 38 -3.41 -4.91 -3.23
CA LYS A 38 -4.40 -3.84 -3.10
C LYS A 38 -5.05 -3.84 -1.72
N LYS A 39 -5.31 -5.00 -1.17
CA LYS A 39 -5.86 -5.14 0.18
C LYS A 39 -4.88 -4.59 1.22
N GLU A 40 -3.60 -4.94 1.10
CA GLU A 40 -2.58 -4.46 2.01
C GLU A 40 -2.39 -2.95 1.89
N LYS A 41 -2.40 -2.43 0.68
CA LYS A 41 -2.34 -0.99 0.44
C LYS A 41 -3.49 -0.26 1.12
N LEU A 42 -4.69 -0.81 1.02
CA LEU A 42 -5.88 -0.23 1.65
C LEU A 42 -5.74 -0.20 3.17
N ARG A 43 -5.22 -1.26 3.76
CA ARG A 43 -5.00 -1.33 5.21
C ARG A 43 -4.03 -0.24 5.67
N LEU A 44 -2.93 -0.06 4.95
CA LEU A 44 -1.97 1.00 5.27
C LEU A 44 -2.58 2.38 5.11
N LYS A 45 -3.37 2.57 4.07
CA LYS A 45 -4.08 3.82 3.84
C LYS A 45 -5.05 4.13 4.99
N ASP A 46 -5.77 3.11 5.47
CA ASP A 46 -6.69 3.26 6.59
C ASP A 46 -5.95 3.65 7.87
N GLU A 47 -4.81 3.04 8.14
CA GLU A 47 -4.00 3.39 9.29
C GLU A 47 -3.50 4.83 9.20
N LEU A 48 -3.04 5.25 8.04
CA LEU A 48 -2.60 6.63 7.81
C LEU A 48 -3.76 7.61 7.94
N ALA A 49 -4.91 7.27 7.36
CA ALA A 49 -6.10 8.11 7.44
C ALA A 49 -6.56 8.28 8.90
N GLY A 50 -6.49 7.20 9.68
CA GLY A 50 -6.80 7.26 11.09
C GLY A 50 -5.87 8.20 11.85
N HIS A 51 -4.60 8.24 11.46
CA HIS A 51 -3.64 9.17 12.06
C HIS A 51 -3.98 10.63 11.71
N TYR A 52 -4.34 10.88 10.45
CA TYR A 52 -4.64 12.23 9.97
C TYR A 52 -6.04 12.71 10.36
N ALA A 53 -6.90 11.83 10.81
CA ALA A 53 -8.28 12.16 11.16
C ALA A 53 -8.41 12.93 12.48
N HIS A 54 -7.33 13.10 13.20
CA HIS A 54 -7.32 13.87 14.45
C HIS A 54 -7.01 15.37 14.19
#